data_7b0aae3dd17c60c03861268ffcdc2975
#
_entry.id   7b0aae3dd17c60c03861268ffcdc2975
#
_cell.length_a   1.000
_cell.length_b   1.000
_cell.length_c   1.000
_cell.angle_alpha   90.00
_cell.angle_beta   90.00
_cell.angle_gamma   90.00
#
_symmetry.space_group_name_H-M   'P 1'
#
loop_
_entity.id
_entity.type
_entity.pdbx_description
1 polymer ?
#
loop_
_entity_poly.entity_id
_entity_poly.type
_entity_poly.pdbx_seq_one_letter_code
_entity_poly.pdbx_strand_id
1 'polypeptide(L)'
;MTKETVKKQRILLVEPNYKNKYPPIGLMKISTYFKAKGCTVEFHKGLLPTNEIKKFDKVFVTTMFTFDFDMCIDTIKYYSSALGLDNVYAGGIAVTIMPENFSEAIPGLKLLPGRLTDSSMLGFADKMNIDALELDYDMLLDISYEYPMADSYFIHTTRGCPRRCSFCAVKTLEPEFFDCDNIVSQMRAVDSKYGVKRNLLIMDNNILYSNKLNEIVDEMCSLGYAKGNNRIRRANPMRWYLASLQSRIDEGRTYKCLLVRIKKIFADLNFDRVKKEHFQKLQSIVTLVKSNDNDLLIETLFREKSFLFSFFDNYYHHKITRYVDFNQGLDARLFTEEKAQQLSRLALKPCRVAFDDISTQKDYFKALDLCVKYGISYFSNYLLYNYKDTPKDLWDRLKLNIDFCTVHPEISLFSFPMKYASIHHTNRKYIGEHWCKKFLRGLNIILNVTGGVVAKEYDFFIRAFGETADEFIEILSMPDEFIRFRDFFDANGLSSEWRSQYRALTSEEKKLLTDTLSSYQNIAELSMISVSDNKIKNILRYYVLRKKDLDH
;
A
#
# COMPACT_ATOMS: atom_id res chain seq x y z
N MET A 1 -39.96 -32.52 -1.41
CA MET A 1 -38.91 -31.54 -1.83
C MET A 1 -37.58 -32.11 -1.39
N THR A 2 -36.89 -32.79 -2.28
CA THR A 2 -35.56 -33.33 -2.08
C THR A 2 -34.57 -32.19 -1.90
N LYS A 3 -33.94 -32.08 -0.73
CA LYS A 3 -32.76 -31.22 -0.52
C LYS A 3 -31.67 -31.73 -1.47
N GLU A 4 -31.51 -31.10 -2.61
CA GLU A 4 -30.28 -31.26 -3.39
C GLU A 4 -29.14 -30.85 -2.45
N THR A 5 -28.32 -31.80 -2.08
CA THR A 5 -27.05 -31.59 -1.39
C THR A 5 -26.14 -30.84 -2.39
N VAL A 6 -26.14 -29.51 -2.32
CA VAL A 6 -25.21 -28.68 -3.09
C VAL A 6 -23.80 -29.16 -2.74
N LYS A 7 -23.12 -29.75 -3.70
CA LYS A 7 -21.73 -30.19 -3.53
C LYS A 7 -20.92 -29.01 -2.99
N LYS A 8 -20.32 -29.18 -1.82
CA LYS A 8 -19.53 -28.14 -1.16
C LYS A 8 -18.36 -27.76 -2.05
N GLN A 9 -18.42 -26.59 -2.71
CA GLN A 9 -17.38 -26.13 -3.63
C GLN A 9 -16.11 -25.71 -2.87
N ARG A 10 -14.96 -25.96 -3.50
CA ARG A 10 -13.66 -25.44 -3.06
C ARG A 10 -13.25 -24.26 -3.95
N ILE A 11 -13.06 -23.11 -3.33
CA ILE A 11 -12.76 -21.85 -4.00
C ILE A 11 -11.34 -21.44 -3.66
N LEU A 12 -10.56 -21.11 -4.69
CA LEU A 12 -9.23 -20.52 -4.53
C LEU A 12 -9.27 -19.04 -4.85
N LEU A 13 -8.78 -18.23 -3.92
CA LEU A 13 -8.56 -16.79 -4.09
C LEU A 13 -7.09 -16.56 -4.34
N VAL A 14 -6.74 -15.77 -5.37
CA VAL A 14 -5.35 -15.58 -5.80
C VAL A 14 -5.01 -14.10 -5.88
N GLU A 15 -3.93 -13.69 -5.24
CA GLU A 15 -3.24 -12.45 -5.52
C GLU A 15 -1.94 -12.74 -6.26
N PRO A 16 -1.67 -12.15 -7.45
CA PRO A 16 -0.38 -12.26 -8.11
C PRO A 16 0.78 -11.84 -7.20
N ASN A 17 2.00 -12.25 -7.50
CA ASN A 17 3.14 -12.08 -6.59
C ASN A 17 3.75 -10.66 -6.59
N TYR A 18 2.94 -9.62 -6.70
CA TYR A 18 3.40 -8.25 -6.51
C TYR A 18 3.46 -7.87 -5.02
N LYS A 19 4.35 -6.92 -4.69
CA LYS A 19 4.45 -6.40 -3.30
C LYS A 19 3.31 -5.43 -3.02
N ASN A 20 2.57 -5.66 -1.95
CA ASN A 20 1.49 -4.80 -1.50
C ASN A 20 1.53 -4.60 0.02
N LYS A 21 1.20 -3.38 0.48
CA LYS A 21 1.09 -3.06 1.91
C LYS A 21 -0.27 -3.48 2.48
N TYR A 22 -1.28 -3.52 1.65
CA TYR A 22 -2.68 -3.75 2.01
C TYR A 22 -3.12 -5.14 1.56
N PRO A 23 -3.92 -5.85 2.36
CA PRO A 23 -4.52 -7.10 1.93
C PRO A 23 -5.52 -6.87 0.77
N PRO A 24 -5.82 -7.91 -0.02
CA PRO A 24 -6.73 -7.80 -1.16
C PRO A 24 -8.19 -7.74 -0.71
N ILE A 25 -8.68 -6.54 -0.37
CA ILE A 25 -10.00 -6.27 0.22
C ILE A 25 -11.14 -6.92 -0.59
N GLY A 26 -11.09 -6.85 -1.93
CA GLY A 26 -12.09 -7.48 -2.79
C GLY A 26 -12.16 -9.00 -2.60
N LEU A 27 -11.01 -9.68 -2.52
CA LEU A 27 -10.96 -11.12 -2.26
C LEU A 27 -11.42 -11.45 -0.82
N MET A 28 -11.14 -10.59 0.17
CA MET A 28 -11.62 -10.79 1.54
C MET A 28 -13.15 -10.80 1.61
N LYS A 29 -13.82 -9.95 0.82
CA LYS A 29 -15.29 -9.93 0.70
C LYS A 29 -15.84 -11.13 -0.03
N ILE A 30 -15.18 -11.54 -1.12
CA ILE A 30 -15.51 -12.78 -1.86
C ILE A 30 -15.37 -14.00 -0.95
N SER A 31 -14.33 -14.03 -0.10
CA SER A 31 -14.15 -15.09 0.91
C SER A 31 -15.33 -15.17 1.87
N THR A 32 -15.75 -14.04 2.43
CA THR A 32 -16.91 -13.96 3.32
C THR A 32 -18.17 -14.48 2.64
N TYR A 33 -18.41 -14.10 1.39
CA TYR A 33 -19.55 -14.56 0.61
C TYR A 33 -19.56 -16.08 0.44
N PHE A 34 -18.46 -16.67 -0.07
CA PHE A 34 -18.41 -18.10 -0.31
C PHE A 34 -18.44 -18.93 0.97
N LYS A 35 -17.80 -18.49 2.04
CA LYS A 35 -17.88 -19.12 3.36
C LYS A 35 -19.32 -19.13 3.90
N ALA A 36 -20.06 -18.03 3.72
CA ALA A 36 -21.48 -17.95 4.09
C ALA A 36 -22.36 -18.94 3.27
N LYS A 37 -21.93 -19.31 2.06
CA LYS A 37 -22.57 -20.35 1.23
C LYS A 37 -22.10 -21.79 1.59
N GLY A 38 -21.29 -21.95 2.61
CA GLY A 38 -20.78 -23.26 3.04
C GLY A 38 -19.63 -23.79 2.16
N CYS A 39 -19.06 -22.98 1.27
CA CYS A 39 -17.90 -23.35 0.46
C CYS A 39 -16.63 -23.38 1.30
N THR A 40 -15.67 -24.24 0.92
CA THR A 40 -14.31 -24.20 1.45
C THR A 40 -13.52 -23.16 0.65
N VAL A 41 -12.94 -22.16 1.33
CA VAL A 41 -12.20 -21.08 0.68
C VAL A 41 -10.76 -21.08 1.17
N GLU A 42 -9.81 -21.04 0.23
CA GLU A 42 -8.38 -20.90 0.50
C GLU A 42 -7.80 -19.72 -0.27
N PHE A 43 -6.79 -19.06 0.29
CA PHE A 43 -6.13 -17.93 -0.32
C PHE A 43 -4.67 -18.23 -0.60
N HIS A 44 -4.20 -17.83 -1.79
CA HIS A 44 -2.80 -17.96 -2.17
C HIS A 44 -2.26 -16.67 -2.79
N LYS A 45 -0.96 -16.43 -2.57
CA LYS A 45 -0.22 -15.33 -3.19
C LYS A 45 0.86 -15.89 -4.11
N GLY A 46 0.75 -15.59 -5.41
CA GLY A 46 1.61 -16.15 -6.45
C GLY A 46 1.05 -17.43 -7.08
N LEU A 47 1.90 -18.38 -7.40
CA LEU A 47 1.54 -19.61 -8.14
C LEU A 47 1.55 -20.83 -7.23
N LEU A 48 0.45 -21.57 -7.19
CA LEU A 48 0.36 -22.89 -6.56
C LEU A 48 0.86 -24.00 -7.52
N PRO A 49 1.40 -25.10 -7.00
CA PRO A 49 1.66 -26.28 -7.83
C PRO A 49 0.39 -26.79 -8.53
N THR A 50 0.51 -27.22 -9.79
CA THR A 50 -0.63 -27.60 -10.62
C THR A 50 -1.49 -28.72 -10.03
N ASN A 51 -0.88 -29.69 -9.33
CA ASN A 51 -1.59 -30.76 -8.62
C ASN A 51 -2.46 -30.23 -7.47
N GLU A 52 -2.05 -29.15 -6.81
CA GLU A 52 -2.83 -28.49 -5.76
C GLU A 52 -4.01 -27.70 -6.36
N ILE A 53 -3.81 -27.03 -7.51
CA ILE A 53 -4.87 -26.26 -8.19
C ILE A 53 -6.07 -27.15 -8.56
N LYS A 54 -5.82 -28.37 -9.00
CA LYS A 54 -6.88 -29.35 -9.40
C LYS A 54 -7.84 -29.73 -8.25
N LYS A 55 -7.55 -29.36 -7.02
CA LYS A 55 -8.44 -29.59 -5.87
C LYS A 55 -9.57 -28.57 -5.77
N PHE A 56 -9.51 -27.47 -6.53
CA PHE A 56 -10.47 -26.38 -6.50
C PHE A 56 -11.46 -26.46 -7.66
N ASP A 57 -12.66 -25.94 -7.43
CA ASP A 57 -13.71 -25.86 -8.45
C ASP A 57 -13.66 -24.52 -9.19
N LYS A 58 -13.24 -23.44 -8.52
CA LYS A 58 -13.13 -22.08 -9.10
C LYS A 58 -11.93 -21.33 -8.53
N VAL A 59 -11.38 -20.44 -9.36
CA VAL A 59 -10.29 -19.53 -9.01
C VAL A 59 -10.72 -18.09 -9.27
N PHE A 60 -10.47 -17.20 -8.29
CA PHE A 60 -10.67 -15.75 -8.42
C PHE A 60 -9.33 -15.05 -8.28
N VAL A 61 -8.89 -14.39 -9.34
CA VAL A 61 -7.62 -13.65 -9.38
C VAL A 61 -7.88 -12.15 -9.23
N THR A 62 -7.26 -11.51 -8.23
CA THR A 62 -7.31 -10.05 -8.11
C THR A 62 -6.24 -9.38 -8.95
N THR A 63 -6.56 -8.24 -9.57
CA THR A 63 -5.64 -7.43 -10.36
C THR A 63 -5.65 -6.00 -9.83
N MET A 64 -4.52 -5.52 -9.29
CA MET A 64 -4.50 -4.22 -8.63
C MET A 64 -3.97 -3.11 -9.53
N PHE A 65 -2.79 -3.30 -10.10
CA PHE A 65 -2.10 -2.25 -10.82
C PHE A 65 -2.09 -2.52 -12.33
N THR A 66 -2.42 -1.50 -13.12
CA THR A 66 -2.38 -1.59 -14.59
C THR A 66 -0.96 -1.87 -15.10
N PHE A 67 0.06 -1.35 -14.42
CA PHE A 67 1.45 -1.53 -14.79
C PHE A 67 2.06 -2.90 -14.38
N ASP A 68 1.33 -3.72 -13.66
CA ASP A 68 1.66 -5.13 -13.37
C ASP A 68 0.84 -6.09 -14.26
N PHE A 69 0.36 -5.58 -15.41
CA PHE A 69 -0.51 -6.29 -16.35
C PHE A 69 0.07 -7.65 -16.76
N ASP A 70 1.33 -7.69 -17.21
CA ASP A 70 1.98 -8.92 -17.67
C ASP A 70 1.98 -9.98 -16.56
N MET A 71 2.32 -9.61 -15.32
CA MET A 71 2.28 -10.52 -14.17
C MET A 71 0.86 -11.04 -13.91
N CYS A 72 -0.15 -10.19 -14.06
CA CYS A 72 -1.56 -10.59 -13.90
C CYS A 72 -1.96 -11.59 -15.00
N ILE A 73 -1.61 -11.30 -16.25
CA ILE A 73 -1.90 -12.18 -17.40
C ILE A 73 -1.21 -13.54 -17.25
N ASP A 74 0.07 -13.56 -16.89
CA ASP A 74 0.82 -14.82 -16.67
C ASP A 74 0.20 -15.64 -15.54
N THR A 75 -0.18 -14.99 -14.44
CA THR A 75 -0.86 -15.65 -13.32
C THR A 75 -2.20 -16.24 -13.78
N ILE A 76 -3.04 -15.49 -14.48
CA ILE A 76 -4.34 -15.95 -14.95
C ILE A 76 -4.18 -17.12 -15.94
N LYS A 77 -3.27 -17.01 -16.91
CA LYS A 77 -2.95 -18.09 -17.88
C LYS A 77 -2.51 -19.37 -17.18
N TYR A 78 -1.66 -19.24 -16.15
CA TYR A 78 -1.18 -20.37 -15.37
C TYR A 78 -2.34 -21.13 -14.71
N TYR A 79 -3.23 -20.42 -14.01
CA TYR A 79 -4.38 -21.04 -13.35
C TYR A 79 -5.41 -21.57 -14.37
N SER A 80 -5.62 -20.88 -15.49
CA SER A 80 -6.51 -21.31 -16.56
C SER A 80 -6.02 -22.59 -17.25
N SER A 81 -4.71 -22.74 -17.43
CA SER A 81 -4.14 -23.96 -18.00
C SER A 81 -4.29 -25.18 -17.08
N ALA A 82 -4.35 -24.97 -15.76
CA ALA A 82 -4.46 -26.03 -14.77
C ALA A 82 -5.92 -26.47 -14.49
N LEU A 83 -6.87 -25.52 -14.52
CA LEU A 83 -8.27 -25.75 -14.09
C LEU A 83 -9.30 -25.60 -15.22
N GLY A 84 -8.90 -25.08 -16.37
CA GLY A 84 -9.80 -24.67 -17.45
C GLY A 84 -10.26 -23.22 -17.29
N LEU A 85 -10.34 -22.50 -18.42
CA LEU A 85 -10.66 -21.07 -18.47
C LEU A 85 -12.03 -20.75 -17.86
N ASP A 86 -13.02 -21.64 -18.06
CA ASP A 86 -14.38 -21.47 -17.55
C ASP A 86 -14.48 -21.40 -16.02
N ASN A 87 -13.46 -21.85 -15.31
CA ASN A 87 -13.41 -21.86 -13.85
C ASN A 87 -12.55 -20.75 -13.26
N VAL A 88 -12.00 -19.85 -14.11
CA VAL A 88 -11.13 -18.76 -13.68
C VAL A 88 -11.79 -17.41 -13.93
N TYR A 89 -11.80 -16.59 -12.89
CA TYR A 89 -12.37 -15.25 -12.88
C TYR A 89 -11.28 -14.25 -12.55
N ALA A 90 -11.29 -13.08 -13.20
CA ALA A 90 -10.38 -12.00 -12.89
C ALA A 90 -11.15 -10.72 -12.58
N GLY A 91 -10.77 -10.02 -11.51
CA GLY A 91 -11.39 -8.78 -11.08
C GLY A 91 -10.40 -7.84 -10.41
N GLY A 92 -10.88 -6.69 -9.98
CA GLY A 92 -10.09 -5.68 -9.30
C GLY A 92 -9.83 -4.45 -10.16
N ILE A 93 -8.92 -3.58 -9.68
CA ILE A 93 -8.72 -2.23 -10.24
C ILE A 93 -8.27 -2.29 -11.71
N ALA A 94 -7.25 -3.10 -12.04
CA ALA A 94 -6.73 -3.14 -13.41
C ALA A 94 -7.76 -3.68 -14.41
N VAL A 95 -8.47 -4.77 -14.08
CA VAL A 95 -9.59 -5.29 -14.89
C VAL A 95 -10.68 -4.25 -15.08
N THR A 96 -10.99 -3.45 -14.06
CA THR A 96 -12.03 -2.40 -14.15
C THR A 96 -11.62 -1.26 -15.06
N ILE A 97 -10.32 -0.88 -15.07
CA ILE A 97 -9.80 0.24 -15.86
C ILE A 97 -9.61 -0.14 -17.33
N MET A 98 -9.14 -1.37 -17.59
CA MET A 98 -8.76 -1.82 -18.93
C MET A 98 -9.29 -3.25 -19.25
N PRO A 99 -10.62 -3.47 -19.20
CA PRO A 99 -11.18 -4.81 -19.40
C PRO A 99 -10.90 -5.35 -20.81
N GLU A 100 -10.85 -4.49 -21.82
CA GLU A 100 -10.57 -4.86 -23.21
C GLU A 100 -9.17 -5.49 -23.33
N ASN A 101 -8.15 -4.91 -22.70
CA ASN A 101 -6.79 -5.47 -22.72
C ASN A 101 -6.74 -6.90 -22.14
N PHE A 102 -7.50 -7.16 -21.05
CA PHE A 102 -7.59 -8.51 -20.48
C PHE A 102 -8.33 -9.47 -21.41
N SER A 103 -9.44 -9.02 -22.05
CA SER A 103 -10.19 -9.83 -23.00
C SER A 103 -9.39 -10.16 -24.27
N GLU A 104 -8.58 -9.21 -24.76
CA GLU A 104 -7.69 -9.42 -25.91
C GLU A 104 -6.54 -10.38 -25.56
N ALA A 105 -5.93 -10.24 -24.37
CA ALA A 105 -4.83 -11.09 -23.92
C ALA A 105 -5.25 -12.53 -23.61
N ILE A 106 -6.51 -12.73 -23.16
CA ILE A 106 -7.09 -14.05 -22.82
C ILE A 106 -8.56 -14.06 -23.29
N PRO A 107 -8.82 -14.39 -24.57
CA PRO A 107 -10.18 -14.49 -25.09
C PRO A 107 -11.03 -15.49 -24.31
N GLY A 108 -12.23 -15.08 -23.89
CA GLY A 108 -13.15 -15.90 -23.12
C GLY A 108 -12.95 -15.86 -21.59
N LEU A 109 -11.98 -15.09 -21.09
CA LEU A 109 -11.80 -14.90 -19.64
C LEU A 109 -13.04 -14.24 -19.01
N LYS A 110 -13.48 -14.77 -17.88
CA LYS A 110 -14.58 -14.19 -17.09
C LYS A 110 -14.08 -13.01 -16.28
N LEU A 111 -14.44 -11.79 -16.72
CA LEU A 111 -14.06 -10.54 -16.06
C LEU A 111 -15.12 -10.09 -15.06
N LEU A 112 -14.67 -9.56 -13.94
CA LEU A 112 -15.48 -8.98 -12.87
C LEU A 112 -15.08 -7.50 -12.67
N PRO A 113 -15.47 -6.60 -13.60
CA PRO A 113 -15.14 -5.19 -13.49
C PRO A 113 -16.04 -4.49 -12.44
N GLY A 114 -15.51 -3.43 -11.83
CA GLY A 114 -16.25 -2.61 -10.89
C GLY A 114 -16.41 -3.24 -9.50
N ARG A 115 -17.38 -2.70 -8.77
CA ARG A 115 -17.73 -3.19 -7.43
C ARG A 115 -18.66 -4.40 -7.53
N LEU A 116 -18.49 -5.37 -6.67
CA LEU A 116 -19.34 -6.56 -6.59
C LEU A 116 -20.63 -6.22 -5.81
N THR A 117 -21.50 -5.41 -6.38
CA THR A 117 -22.76 -4.98 -5.75
C THR A 117 -23.88 -6.02 -5.87
N ASP A 118 -23.70 -7.04 -6.71
CA ASP A 118 -24.67 -8.12 -6.92
C ASP A 118 -23.92 -9.45 -7.12
N SER A 119 -24.32 -10.48 -6.40
CA SER A 119 -23.74 -11.83 -6.50
C SER A 119 -24.05 -12.53 -7.82
N SER A 120 -24.98 -12.02 -8.65
CA SER A 120 -25.21 -12.52 -10.01
C SER A 120 -23.97 -12.38 -10.90
N MET A 121 -23.10 -11.43 -10.62
CA MET A 121 -21.78 -11.29 -11.29
C MET A 121 -20.90 -12.52 -11.09
N LEU A 122 -21.08 -13.28 -10.00
CA LEU A 122 -20.41 -14.54 -9.72
C LEU A 122 -21.21 -15.78 -10.18
N GLY A 123 -22.35 -15.57 -10.84
CA GLY A 123 -23.24 -16.62 -11.31
C GLY A 123 -24.25 -17.14 -10.26
N PHE A 124 -24.58 -16.35 -9.22
CA PHE A 124 -25.54 -16.72 -8.18
C PHE A 124 -26.82 -15.88 -8.27
N ALA A 125 -27.95 -16.46 -7.92
CA ALA A 125 -29.27 -15.82 -8.06
C ALA A 125 -29.75 -15.06 -6.80
N ASP A 126 -28.98 -15.07 -5.71
CA ASP A 126 -29.39 -14.51 -4.43
C ASP A 126 -29.28 -12.99 -4.33
N LYS A 127 -28.71 -12.32 -5.33
CA LYS A 127 -28.59 -10.86 -5.46
C LYS A 127 -27.95 -10.18 -4.22
N MET A 128 -27.05 -10.87 -3.54
CA MET A 128 -26.37 -10.32 -2.37
C MET A 128 -25.35 -9.25 -2.77
N ASN A 129 -25.35 -8.12 -2.07
CA ASN A 129 -24.33 -7.08 -2.23
C ASN A 129 -23.03 -7.54 -1.52
N ILE A 130 -22.09 -8.09 -2.29
CA ILE A 130 -20.81 -8.58 -1.77
C ILE A 130 -19.93 -7.43 -1.29
N ASP A 131 -20.05 -6.24 -1.91
CA ASP A 131 -19.27 -5.06 -1.52
C ASP A 131 -19.64 -4.54 -0.11
N ALA A 132 -20.80 -4.89 0.42
CA ALA A 132 -21.22 -4.55 1.78
C ALA A 132 -20.80 -5.57 2.84
N LEU A 133 -20.22 -6.71 2.45
CA LEU A 133 -19.82 -7.75 3.40
C LEU A 133 -18.57 -7.34 4.20
N GLU A 134 -18.49 -7.87 5.44
CA GLU A 134 -17.31 -7.74 6.28
C GLU A 134 -16.09 -8.45 5.67
N LEU A 135 -14.91 -7.98 6.05
CA LEU A 135 -13.65 -8.51 5.55
C LEU A 135 -13.25 -9.79 6.28
N ASP A 136 -12.90 -10.82 5.53
CA ASP A 136 -12.38 -12.07 6.07
C ASP A 136 -10.87 -11.99 6.32
N TYR A 137 -10.47 -11.66 7.53
CA TYR A 137 -9.07 -11.65 7.94
C TYR A 137 -8.47 -13.05 8.10
N ASP A 138 -9.32 -14.09 8.23
CA ASP A 138 -8.86 -15.47 8.41
C ASP A 138 -8.14 -16.00 7.18
N MET A 139 -8.55 -15.59 5.96
CA MET A 139 -7.85 -16.01 4.74
C MET A 139 -6.38 -15.57 4.71
N LEU A 140 -6.02 -14.49 5.41
CA LEU A 140 -4.63 -14.02 5.47
C LEU A 140 -3.70 -14.97 6.23
N LEU A 141 -4.26 -15.91 6.97
CA LEU A 141 -3.51 -16.95 7.69
C LEU A 141 -3.13 -18.16 6.79
N ASP A 142 -3.62 -18.20 5.56
CA ASP A 142 -3.28 -19.24 4.58
C ASP A 142 -1.88 -19.07 3.98
N ILE A 143 -1.32 -17.85 4.03
CA ILE A 143 -0.05 -17.48 3.40
C ILE A 143 1.00 -17.03 4.41
N SER A 144 2.28 -17.17 4.04
CA SER A 144 3.41 -16.69 4.85
C SER A 144 3.64 -15.18 4.76
N TYR A 145 3.20 -14.53 3.67
CA TYR A 145 3.35 -13.08 3.50
C TYR A 145 2.51 -12.32 4.55
N GLU A 146 3.16 -11.45 5.31
CA GLU A 146 2.51 -10.59 6.29
C GLU A 146 2.31 -9.19 5.68
N TYR A 147 1.06 -8.81 5.41
CA TYR A 147 0.76 -7.46 4.95
C TYR A 147 1.05 -6.46 6.07
N PRO A 148 1.88 -5.42 5.82
CA PRO A 148 2.24 -4.44 6.84
C PRO A 148 1.03 -3.79 7.55
N MET A 149 -0.09 -3.67 6.85
CA MET A 149 -1.32 -3.04 7.36
C MET A 149 -2.41 -4.05 7.76
N ALA A 150 -2.09 -5.36 7.89
CA ALA A 150 -3.09 -6.38 8.24
C ALA A 150 -3.79 -6.16 9.59
N ASP A 151 -3.14 -5.47 10.56
CA ASP A 151 -3.73 -5.10 11.85
C ASP A 151 -4.49 -3.77 11.79
N SER A 152 -5.31 -3.60 10.74
CA SER A 152 -6.11 -2.39 10.53
C SER A 152 -7.50 -2.76 10.05
N TYR A 153 -8.49 -1.90 10.32
CA TYR A 153 -9.77 -1.91 9.62
C TYR A 153 -9.61 -1.18 8.30
N PHE A 154 -10.28 -1.65 7.26
CA PHE A 154 -10.36 -1.03 5.94
C PHE A 154 -11.82 -0.71 5.67
N ILE A 155 -12.20 0.54 5.83
CA ILE A 155 -13.59 0.98 5.83
C ILE A 155 -13.78 2.04 4.75
N HIS A 156 -14.94 1.99 4.07
CA HIS A 156 -15.45 3.08 3.26
C HIS A 156 -16.60 3.73 4.01
N THR A 157 -16.51 5.04 4.23
CA THR A 157 -17.62 5.87 4.74
C THR A 157 -18.33 6.58 3.60
N THR A 158 -17.60 6.78 2.49
CA THR A 158 -18.12 7.28 1.22
C THR A 158 -17.54 6.48 0.06
N ARG A 159 -18.20 6.55 -1.10
CA ARG A 159 -17.73 5.98 -2.35
C ARG A 159 -17.70 7.05 -3.43
N GLY A 160 -16.78 6.87 -4.39
CA GLY A 160 -16.63 7.76 -5.52
C GLY A 160 -16.05 9.13 -5.18
N CYS A 161 -16.01 9.98 -6.20
CA CYS A 161 -15.55 11.36 -6.08
C CYS A 161 -16.26 12.22 -7.13
N PRO A 162 -16.81 13.39 -6.76
CA PRO A 162 -17.47 14.29 -7.71
C PRO A 162 -16.48 14.94 -8.70
N ARG A 163 -15.18 14.87 -8.39
CA ARG A 163 -14.15 15.43 -9.25
C ARG A 163 -13.76 14.46 -10.37
N ARG A 164 -13.35 15.05 -11.50
CA ARG A 164 -12.93 14.31 -12.69
C ARG A 164 -11.49 14.66 -13.07
N CYS A 165 -10.57 14.56 -12.10
CA CYS A 165 -9.15 14.81 -12.35
C CYS A 165 -8.64 13.90 -13.46
N SER A 166 -7.89 14.47 -14.41
CA SER A 166 -7.48 13.77 -15.63
C SER A 166 -6.49 12.62 -15.38
N PHE A 167 -5.73 12.67 -14.30
CA PHE A 167 -4.80 11.64 -13.89
C PHE A 167 -5.44 10.51 -13.05
N CYS A 168 -6.67 10.70 -12.55
CA CYS A 168 -7.26 9.85 -11.53
C CYS A 168 -8.16 8.76 -12.12
N ALA A 169 -8.01 7.54 -11.61
CA ALA A 169 -8.80 6.39 -12.01
C ALA A 169 -10.21 6.35 -11.37
N VAL A 170 -10.46 7.12 -10.31
CA VAL A 170 -11.71 7.05 -9.53
C VAL A 170 -12.95 7.29 -10.39
N LYS A 171 -12.87 8.20 -11.37
CA LYS A 171 -13.98 8.46 -12.31
C LYS A 171 -14.43 7.21 -13.09
N THR A 172 -13.55 6.23 -13.27
CA THR A 172 -13.84 4.94 -13.94
C THR A 172 -14.19 3.85 -12.92
N LEU A 173 -13.50 3.83 -11.78
CA LEU A 173 -13.69 2.81 -10.74
C LEU A 173 -15.00 3.02 -9.97
N GLU A 174 -15.30 4.26 -9.60
CA GLU A 174 -16.43 4.67 -8.77
C GLU A 174 -17.00 5.99 -9.30
N PRO A 175 -17.76 5.97 -10.41
CA PRO A 175 -18.21 7.19 -11.11
C PRO A 175 -19.22 8.03 -10.33
N GLU A 176 -19.93 7.42 -9.37
CA GLU A 176 -20.97 8.06 -8.57
C GLU A 176 -20.48 8.26 -7.13
N PHE A 177 -20.77 9.45 -6.58
CA PHE A 177 -20.52 9.74 -5.18
C PHE A 177 -21.76 9.42 -4.33
N PHE A 178 -21.56 8.69 -3.23
CA PHE A 178 -22.60 8.45 -2.21
C PHE A 178 -21.97 8.15 -0.84
N ASP A 179 -22.71 8.42 0.22
CA ASP A 179 -22.36 8.03 1.58
C ASP A 179 -22.67 6.54 1.79
N CYS A 180 -21.79 5.84 2.48
CA CYS A 180 -22.01 4.45 2.89
C CYS A 180 -22.75 4.41 4.25
N ASP A 181 -23.39 3.28 4.51
CA ASP A 181 -24.02 3.03 5.77
C ASP A 181 -22.99 2.73 6.89
N ASN A 182 -23.45 2.92 8.11
CA ASN A 182 -22.85 2.70 9.42
C ASN A 182 -21.56 1.86 9.47
N ILE A 183 -20.44 2.50 9.83
CA ILE A 183 -19.13 1.84 10.03
C ILE A 183 -19.07 1.01 11.31
N VAL A 184 -19.90 1.31 12.30
CA VAL A 184 -19.92 0.65 13.62
C VAL A 184 -20.24 -0.83 13.47
N SER A 185 -21.24 -1.17 12.66
CA SER A 185 -21.65 -2.57 12.44
C SER A 185 -20.53 -3.39 11.77
N GLN A 186 -19.86 -2.81 10.76
CA GLN A 186 -18.76 -3.47 10.05
C GLN A 186 -17.57 -3.74 10.98
N MET A 187 -17.21 -2.77 11.81
CA MET A 187 -16.11 -2.95 12.77
C MET A 187 -16.45 -3.97 13.85
N ARG A 188 -17.67 -3.95 14.41
CA ARG A 188 -18.11 -4.93 15.41
C ARG A 188 -18.14 -6.36 14.87
N ALA A 189 -18.52 -6.54 13.60
CA ALA A 189 -18.47 -7.85 12.94
C ALA A 189 -17.03 -8.39 12.86
N VAL A 190 -16.06 -7.53 12.52
CA VAL A 190 -14.62 -7.89 12.54
C VAL A 190 -14.15 -8.20 13.96
N ASP A 191 -14.49 -7.37 14.95
CA ASP A 191 -14.06 -7.52 16.35
C ASP A 191 -14.52 -8.85 16.94
N SER A 192 -15.76 -9.23 16.68
CA SER A 192 -16.35 -10.46 17.20
C SER A 192 -15.64 -11.72 16.68
N LYS A 193 -15.12 -11.68 15.45
CA LYS A 193 -14.48 -12.84 14.79
C LYS A 193 -12.96 -12.86 15.00
N TYR A 194 -12.31 -11.72 14.85
CA TYR A 194 -10.85 -11.61 14.71
C TYR A 194 -10.18 -10.78 15.81
N GLY A 195 -10.98 -10.23 16.73
CA GLY A 195 -10.53 -9.30 17.74
C GLY A 195 -10.25 -7.90 17.18
N VAL A 196 -10.13 -6.95 18.11
CA VAL A 196 -9.99 -5.52 17.81
C VAL A 196 -8.70 -5.24 17.06
N LYS A 197 -8.80 -4.53 15.93
CA LYS A 197 -7.65 -4.08 15.12
C LYS A 197 -7.11 -2.75 15.62
N ARG A 198 -5.86 -2.48 15.30
CA ARG A 198 -5.15 -1.29 15.78
C ARG A 198 -5.62 0.00 15.12
N ASN A 199 -5.50 0.11 13.81
CA ASN A 199 -5.75 1.36 13.11
C ASN A 199 -7.03 1.31 12.27
N LEU A 200 -7.58 2.48 11.99
CA LEU A 200 -8.71 2.66 11.08
C LEU A 200 -8.21 3.35 9.80
N LEU A 201 -8.16 2.60 8.72
CA LEU A 201 -7.86 3.13 7.39
C LEU A 201 -9.16 3.41 6.67
N ILE A 202 -9.40 4.67 6.42
CA ILE A 202 -10.53 5.13 5.60
C ILE A 202 -10.09 5.13 4.14
N MET A 203 -10.80 4.34 3.35
CA MET A 203 -10.49 4.08 1.94
C MET A 203 -11.26 5.01 0.99
N ASP A 204 -11.88 6.04 1.52
CA ASP A 204 -12.71 7.00 0.80
C ASP A 204 -11.90 7.82 -0.20
N ASN A 205 -12.45 8.00 -1.39
CA ASN A 205 -11.82 8.82 -2.41
C ASN A 205 -11.96 10.33 -2.16
N ASN A 206 -13.05 10.78 -1.50
CA ASN A 206 -13.25 12.19 -1.15
C ASN A 206 -14.26 12.39 -0.01
N ILE A 207 -13.91 12.01 1.20
CA ILE A 207 -14.78 12.12 2.38
C ILE A 207 -15.23 13.57 2.66
N LEU A 208 -14.38 14.57 2.35
CA LEU A 208 -14.73 15.98 2.60
C LEU A 208 -15.88 16.51 1.74
N TYR A 209 -16.32 15.75 0.75
CA TYR A 209 -17.51 16.07 -0.03
C TYR A 209 -18.82 15.62 0.65
N SER A 210 -18.73 14.72 1.62
CA SER A 210 -19.91 14.26 2.39
C SER A 210 -20.51 15.36 3.24
N ASN A 211 -21.83 15.44 3.25
CA ASN A 211 -22.58 16.29 4.18
C ASN A 211 -22.72 15.65 5.58
N LYS A 212 -22.36 14.35 5.72
CA LYS A 212 -22.43 13.57 6.95
C LYS A 212 -21.09 13.50 7.69
N LEU A 213 -20.12 14.36 7.35
CA LEU A 213 -18.77 14.29 7.95
C LEU A 213 -18.81 14.32 9.49
N ASN A 214 -19.69 15.14 10.08
CA ASN A 214 -19.82 15.23 11.53
C ASN A 214 -20.30 13.90 12.15
N GLU A 215 -21.32 13.29 11.58
CA GLU A 215 -21.86 12.00 12.01
C GLU A 215 -20.79 10.89 11.89
N ILE A 216 -20.06 10.87 10.79
CA ILE A 216 -18.97 9.92 10.55
C ILE A 216 -17.85 10.10 11.60
N VAL A 217 -17.48 11.35 11.91
CA VAL A 217 -16.50 11.65 12.96
C VAL A 217 -17.01 11.23 14.34
N ASP A 218 -18.29 11.46 14.65
CA ASP A 218 -18.92 11.02 15.90
C ASP A 218 -18.86 9.49 16.05
N GLU A 219 -19.16 8.75 15.00
CA GLU A 219 -19.04 7.29 14.98
C GLU A 219 -17.59 6.84 15.24
N MET A 220 -16.60 7.44 14.56
CA MET A 220 -15.19 7.12 14.78
C MET A 220 -14.75 7.43 16.22
N CYS A 221 -15.19 8.56 16.79
CA CYS A 221 -14.90 8.91 18.17
C CYS A 221 -15.49 7.89 19.14
N SER A 222 -16.74 7.46 18.92
CA SER A 222 -17.43 6.45 19.75
C SER A 222 -16.73 5.08 19.71
N LEU A 223 -16.07 4.76 18.61
CA LEU A 223 -15.29 3.54 18.40
C LEU A 223 -13.87 3.60 18.98
N GLY A 224 -13.54 4.68 19.72
CA GLY A 224 -12.25 4.83 20.40
C GLY A 224 -11.11 5.36 19.50
N TYR A 225 -11.44 6.22 18.56
CA TYR A 225 -10.46 6.97 17.74
C TYR A 225 -10.44 8.47 18.03
N ALA A 226 -11.10 8.91 19.12
CA ALA A 226 -11.05 10.30 19.55
C ALA A 226 -9.64 10.68 20.03
N LYS A 227 -9.20 11.89 19.69
CA LYS A 227 -7.93 12.46 20.16
C LYS A 227 -7.90 12.47 21.70
N GLY A 228 -6.82 11.94 22.28
CA GLY A 228 -6.68 11.80 23.73
C GLY A 228 -7.37 10.57 24.33
N ASN A 229 -8.34 9.96 23.65
CA ASN A 229 -9.02 8.74 24.08
C ASN A 229 -8.91 7.60 23.05
N ASN A 230 -7.73 7.42 22.49
CA ASN A 230 -7.46 6.48 21.42
C ASN A 230 -6.53 5.33 21.84
N ARG A 231 -6.64 4.89 23.09
CA ARG A 231 -5.86 3.77 23.64
C ARG A 231 -6.76 2.63 24.03
N ILE A 232 -6.51 1.46 23.45
CA ILE A 232 -7.25 0.25 23.75
C ILE A 232 -6.32 -0.87 24.23
N ARG A 233 -6.91 -1.87 24.89
CA ARG A 233 -6.21 -3.11 25.20
C ARG A 233 -6.00 -3.92 23.94
N ARG A 234 -4.79 -4.46 23.74
CA ARG A 234 -4.49 -5.34 22.62
C ARG A 234 -5.32 -6.62 22.69
N ALA A 235 -5.90 -7.04 21.58
CA ALA A 235 -6.62 -8.30 21.50
C ALA A 235 -5.70 -9.50 21.74
N ASN A 236 -6.23 -10.55 22.34
CA ASN A 236 -5.57 -11.84 22.47
C ASN A 236 -5.69 -12.61 21.14
N PRO A 237 -4.62 -12.77 20.34
CA PRO A 237 -4.70 -13.43 19.04
C PRO A 237 -4.95 -14.93 19.17
N MET A 238 -4.67 -15.54 20.33
CA MET A 238 -4.77 -16.98 20.53
C MET A 238 -6.21 -17.48 20.39
N ARG A 239 -7.20 -16.65 20.79
CA ARG A 239 -8.62 -16.99 20.65
C ARG A 239 -8.98 -17.22 19.17
N TRP A 240 -8.64 -16.27 18.33
CA TRP A 240 -8.86 -16.36 16.88
C TRP A 240 -8.05 -17.49 16.26
N TYR A 241 -6.76 -17.57 16.59
CA TYR A 241 -5.85 -18.55 15.96
C TYR A 241 -6.24 -20.00 16.25
N LEU A 242 -6.63 -20.33 17.49
CA LEU A 242 -7.08 -21.68 17.82
C LEU A 242 -8.45 -22.00 17.21
N ALA A 243 -9.37 -21.05 17.15
CA ALA A 243 -10.64 -21.24 16.45
C ALA A 243 -10.42 -21.48 14.95
N SER A 244 -9.53 -20.70 14.33
CA SER A 244 -9.14 -20.84 12.95
C SER A 244 -8.41 -22.16 12.66
N LEU A 245 -7.55 -22.61 13.57
CA LEU A 245 -6.84 -23.90 13.44
C LEU A 245 -7.83 -25.07 13.47
N GLN A 246 -8.80 -25.04 14.39
CA GLN A 246 -9.84 -26.06 14.46
C GLN A 246 -10.65 -26.11 13.16
N SER A 247 -11.15 -24.96 12.69
CA SER A 247 -11.92 -24.88 11.43
C SER A 247 -11.14 -25.45 10.24
N ARG A 248 -9.83 -25.18 10.15
CA ARG A 248 -8.99 -25.69 9.07
C ARG A 248 -8.82 -27.22 9.12
N ILE A 249 -8.65 -27.76 10.32
CA ILE A 249 -8.56 -29.21 10.50
C ILE A 249 -9.88 -29.87 10.09
N ASP A 250 -11.01 -29.34 10.58
CA ASP A 250 -12.35 -29.87 10.29
C ASP A 250 -12.71 -29.81 8.79
N GLU A 251 -12.22 -28.79 8.09
CA GLU A 251 -12.47 -28.56 6.67
C GLU A 251 -11.41 -29.21 5.75
N GLY A 252 -10.37 -29.81 6.30
CA GLY A 252 -9.26 -30.39 5.53
C GLY A 252 -8.46 -29.36 4.74
N ARG A 253 -8.34 -28.10 5.27
CA ARG A 253 -7.54 -27.03 4.70
C ARG A 253 -6.12 -27.03 5.25
N THR A 254 -5.21 -26.38 4.52
CA THR A 254 -3.85 -26.19 5.04
C THR A 254 -3.83 -25.26 6.25
N TYR A 255 -3.02 -25.58 7.26
CA TYR A 255 -2.80 -24.76 8.45
C TYR A 255 -1.32 -24.47 8.72
N LYS A 256 -0.42 -24.81 7.78
CA LYS A 256 1.04 -24.66 7.97
C LYS A 256 1.44 -23.25 8.34
N CYS A 257 0.95 -22.24 7.59
CA CYS A 257 1.29 -20.84 7.84
C CYS A 257 0.71 -20.33 9.18
N LEU A 258 -0.51 -20.73 9.52
CA LEU A 258 -1.11 -20.43 10.82
C LEU A 258 -0.31 -21.02 11.98
N LEU A 259 0.13 -22.27 11.84
CA LEU A 259 0.94 -22.92 12.88
C LEU A 259 2.29 -22.21 13.09
N VAL A 260 2.93 -21.73 12.01
CA VAL A 260 4.13 -20.89 12.10
C VAL A 260 3.84 -19.61 12.89
N ARG A 261 2.70 -18.94 12.65
CA ARG A 261 2.31 -17.74 13.41
C ARG A 261 2.04 -18.03 14.89
N ILE A 262 1.40 -19.17 15.18
CA ILE A 262 1.20 -19.61 16.58
C ILE A 262 2.56 -19.88 17.24
N LYS A 263 3.46 -20.60 16.57
CA LYS A 263 4.83 -20.86 17.07
C LYS A 263 5.58 -19.56 17.36
N LYS A 264 5.46 -18.57 16.49
CA LYS A 264 6.08 -17.25 16.67
C LYS A 264 5.60 -16.55 17.95
N ILE A 265 4.30 -16.62 18.28
CA ILE A 265 3.78 -16.04 19.54
C ILE A 265 4.52 -16.61 20.76
N PHE A 266 4.76 -17.93 20.79
CA PHE A 266 5.48 -18.55 21.90
C PHE A 266 6.98 -18.26 21.87
N ALA A 267 7.59 -18.17 20.68
CA ALA A 267 9.00 -17.78 20.52
C ALA A 267 9.27 -16.35 21.00
N ASP A 268 8.31 -15.44 20.79
CA ASP A 268 8.40 -14.03 21.18
C ASP A 268 7.97 -13.77 22.63
N LEU A 269 7.67 -14.82 23.43
CA LEU A 269 7.33 -14.65 24.84
C LEU A 269 8.50 -14.11 25.65
N ASN A 270 8.29 -12.97 26.31
CA ASN A 270 9.22 -12.48 27.32
C ASN A 270 8.90 -13.14 28.66
N PHE A 271 9.74 -14.08 29.06
CA PHE A 271 9.56 -14.84 30.30
C PHE A 271 9.74 -14.01 31.58
N ASP A 272 10.39 -12.86 31.55
CA ASP A 272 10.46 -11.93 32.68
C ASP A 272 9.10 -11.36 33.08
N ARG A 273 8.15 -11.39 32.14
CA ARG A 273 6.76 -10.97 32.36
C ARG A 273 5.82 -12.13 32.75
N VAL A 274 6.35 -13.34 32.80
CA VAL A 274 5.55 -14.53 33.10
C VAL A 274 5.59 -14.79 34.61
N LYS A 275 4.41 -14.92 35.22
CA LYS A 275 4.31 -15.30 36.64
C LYS A 275 4.87 -16.70 36.84
N LYS A 276 5.55 -16.91 37.99
CA LYS A 276 6.19 -18.20 38.34
C LYS A 276 5.23 -19.40 38.22
N GLU A 277 3.98 -19.24 38.59
CA GLU A 277 2.94 -20.28 38.51
C GLU A 277 2.66 -20.78 37.07
N HIS A 278 2.93 -19.96 36.04
CA HIS A 278 2.71 -20.30 34.64
C HIS A 278 3.98 -20.79 33.93
N PHE A 279 5.14 -20.62 34.57
CA PHE A 279 6.46 -20.79 33.94
C PHE A 279 6.66 -22.21 33.38
N GLN A 280 6.49 -23.25 34.23
CA GLN A 280 6.72 -24.63 33.82
C GLN A 280 5.81 -25.04 32.65
N LYS A 281 4.52 -24.67 32.72
CA LYS A 281 3.53 -25.00 31.71
C LYS A 281 3.83 -24.34 30.36
N LEU A 282 4.21 -23.07 30.38
CA LEU A 282 4.61 -22.36 29.17
C LEU A 282 5.94 -22.88 28.60
N GLN A 283 6.90 -23.20 29.47
CA GLN A 283 8.18 -23.77 29.05
C GLN A 283 8.01 -25.13 28.37
N SER A 284 7.12 -25.98 28.84
CA SER A 284 6.80 -27.24 28.18
C SER A 284 6.20 -27.02 26.76
N ILE A 285 5.29 -26.05 26.60
CA ILE A 285 4.74 -25.69 25.28
C ILE A 285 5.83 -25.11 24.38
N VAL A 286 6.69 -24.22 24.88
CA VAL A 286 7.82 -23.65 24.10
C VAL A 286 8.79 -24.73 23.65
N THR A 287 8.98 -25.75 24.48
CA THR A 287 9.81 -26.92 24.10
C THR A 287 9.17 -27.67 22.92
N LEU A 288 7.87 -27.89 22.96
CA LEU A 288 7.11 -28.50 21.84
C LEU A 288 7.13 -27.61 20.57
N VAL A 289 7.07 -26.29 20.73
CA VAL A 289 7.20 -25.35 19.60
C VAL A 289 8.56 -25.49 18.90
N LYS A 290 9.63 -25.80 19.64
CA LYS A 290 10.98 -26.04 19.12
C LYS A 290 11.18 -27.45 18.56
N SER A 291 10.34 -28.40 19.00
CA SER A 291 10.32 -29.74 18.41
C SER A 291 9.62 -29.67 17.04
N ASN A 292 9.88 -30.64 16.17
CA ASN A 292 9.17 -30.75 14.89
C ASN A 292 7.87 -31.58 15.00
N ASP A 293 7.46 -31.93 16.21
CA ASP A 293 6.21 -32.69 16.47
C ASP A 293 5.02 -31.73 16.46
N ASN A 294 4.48 -31.47 15.28
CA ASN A 294 3.34 -30.57 15.11
C ASN A 294 2.03 -31.19 15.64
N ASP A 295 1.88 -32.51 15.59
CA ASP A 295 0.64 -33.16 16.01
C ASP A 295 0.50 -33.10 17.54
N LEU A 296 1.56 -33.41 18.28
CA LEU A 296 1.59 -33.27 19.74
C LEU A 296 1.44 -31.80 20.17
N LEU A 297 2.02 -30.86 19.42
CA LEU A 297 1.82 -29.43 19.68
C LEU A 297 0.36 -29.04 19.52
N ILE A 298 -0.30 -29.43 18.44
CA ILE A 298 -1.72 -29.11 18.18
C ILE A 298 -2.61 -29.70 19.26
N GLU A 299 -2.42 -30.99 19.60
CA GLU A 299 -3.14 -31.64 20.69
C GLU A 299 -2.97 -30.87 22.01
N THR A 300 -1.73 -30.50 22.35
CA THR A 300 -1.43 -29.73 23.57
C THR A 300 -2.08 -28.35 23.56
N LEU A 301 -2.05 -27.62 22.43
CA LEU A 301 -2.70 -26.33 22.31
C LEU A 301 -4.21 -26.40 22.55
N PHE A 302 -4.89 -27.42 22.06
CA PHE A 302 -6.33 -27.62 22.30
C PHE A 302 -6.63 -28.07 23.72
N ARG A 303 -5.86 -28.99 24.29
CA ARG A 303 -5.98 -29.44 25.69
C ARG A 303 -5.81 -28.26 26.67
N GLU A 304 -4.86 -27.37 26.39
CA GLU A 304 -4.52 -26.22 27.25
C GLU A 304 -5.27 -24.94 26.86
N LYS A 305 -6.28 -25.01 26.00
CA LYS A 305 -6.99 -23.86 25.42
C LYS A 305 -7.46 -22.84 26.45
N SER A 306 -8.10 -23.30 27.54
CA SER A 306 -8.62 -22.40 28.57
C SER A 306 -7.52 -21.68 29.33
N PHE A 307 -6.43 -22.38 29.65
CA PHE A 307 -5.24 -21.77 30.24
C PHE A 307 -4.62 -20.73 29.33
N LEU A 308 -4.42 -21.04 28.03
CA LEU A 308 -3.83 -20.13 27.05
C LEU A 308 -4.67 -18.87 26.88
N PHE A 309 -5.98 -18.98 26.87
CA PHE A 309 -6.85 -17.82 26.77
C PHE A 309 -6.70 -16.91 27.99
N SER A 310 -6.77 -17.47 29.21
CA SER A 310 -6.58 -16.69 30.43
C SER A 310 -5.18 -16.08 30.52
N PHE A 311 -4.17 -16.85 30.19
CA PHE A 311 -2.78 -16.36 30.19
C PHE A 311 -2.58 -15.19 29.22
N PHE A 312 -2.94 -15.34 27.94
CA PHE A 312 -2.73 -14.30 26.95
C PHE A 312 -3.64 -13.08 27.14
N ASP A 313 -4.83 -13.24 27.70
CA ASP A 313 -5.67 -12.11 28.10
C ASP A 313 -4.95 -11.24 29.15
N ASN A 314 -4.20 -11.84 30.06
CA ASN A 314 -3.40 -11.12 31.06
C ASN A 314 -2.07 -10.63 30.50
N TYR A 315 -1.41 -11.41 29.65
CA TYR A 315 -0.12 -11.06 29.04
C TYR A 315 -0.22 -9.81 28.14
N TYR A 316 -1.29 -9.70 27.34
CA TYR A 316 -1.56 -8.54 26.49
C TYR A 316 -2.34 -7.43 27.19
N HIS A 317 -2.10 -7.20 28.49
CA HIS A 317 -2.81 -6.19 29.28
C HIS A 317 -2.44 -4.73 28.93
N HIS A 318 -1.33 -4.49 28.24
CA HIS A 318 -0.89 -3.14 27.85
C HIS A 318 -1.81 -2.53 26.81
N LYS A 319 -2.02 -1.21 26.94
CA LYS A 319 -2.80 -0.45 25.98
C LYS A 319 -1.93 -0.04 24.79
N ILE A 320 -2.45 -0.23 23.57
CA ILE A 320 -1.88 0.25 22.31
C ILE A 320 -2.61 1.51 21.87
N THR A 321 -1.87 2.43 21.24
CA THR A 321 -2.43 3.64 20.65
C THR A 321 -2.98 3.35 19.26
N ARG A 322 -4.16 3.88 18.96
CA ARG A 322 -4.88 3.74 17.68
C ARG A 322 -4.90 5.06 16.94
N TYR A 323 -4.98 5.00 15.62
CA TYR A 323 -5.03 6.17 14.76
C TYR A 323 -6.02 5.97 13.62
N VAL A 324 -6.55 7.11 13.11
CA VAL A 324 -7.28 7.18 11.85
C VAL A 324 -6.33 7.67 10.77
N ASP A 325 -6.36 7.02 9.61
CA ASP A 325 -5.64 7.44 8.41
C ASP A 325 -6.61 7.52 7.23
N PHE A 326 -6.82 8.71 6.69
CA PHE A 326 -7.54 8.93 5.44
C PHE A 326 -6.59 8.64 4.28
N ASN A 327 -6.45 7.36 3.98
CA ASN A 327 -5.38 6.79 3.16
C ASN A 327 -5.29 7.37 1.73
N GLN A 328 -6.42 7.77 1.14
CA GLN A 328 -6.44 8.36 -0.22
C GLN A 328 -6.16 9.86 -0.24
N GLY A 329 -6.05 10.49 0.93
CA GLY A 329 -5.81 11.92 1.09
C GLY A 329 -7.10 12.74 1.12
N LEU A 330 -6.99 13.93 1.70
CA LEU A 330 -8.07 14.89 1.85
C LEU A 330 -7.93 15.98 0.78
N ASP A 331 -9.02 16.32 0.10
CA ASP A 331 -9.06 17.37 -0.94
C ASP A 331 -8.94 18.75 -0.29
N ALA A 332 -7.79 19.40 -0.42
CA ALA A 332 -7.48 20.71 0.16
C ALA A 332 -8.54 21.77 -0.16
N ARG A 333 -9.13 21.73 -1.37
CA ARG A 333 -10.13 22.69 -1.86
C ARG A 333 -11.46 22.64 -1.13
N LEU A 334 -11.72 21.58 -0.38
CA LEU A 334 -12.97 21.36 0.36
C LEU A 334 -12.83 21.67 1.85
N PHE A 335 -11.66 22.06 2.32
CA PHE A 335 -11.48 22.43 3.72
C PHE A 335 -12.25 23.71 4.06
N THR A 336 -13.05 23.60 5.11
CA THR A 336 -13.67 24.72 5.82
C THR A 336 -13.20 24.70 7.27
N GLU A 337 -13.40 25.78 7.98
CA GLU A 337 -13.10 25.87 9.40
C GLU A 337 -13.83 24.79 10.21
N GLU A 338 -15.11 24.59 9.93
CA GLU A 338 -15.95 23.57 10.52
C GLU A 338 -15.38 22.16 10.31
N LYS A 339 -15.00 21.81 9.07
CA LYS A 339 -14.41 20.49 8.74
C LYS A 339 -13.08 20.27 9.44
N ALA A 340 -12.22 21.28 9.50
CA ALA A 340 -10.95 21.20 10.23
C ALA A 340 -11.19 20.97 11.74
N GLN A 341 -12.17 21.66 12.33
CA GLN A 341 -12.58 21.47 13.70
C GLN A 341 -13.10 20.05 13.95
N GLN A 342 -13.93 19.50 13.07
CA GLN A 342 -14.43 18.13 13.17
C GLN A 342 -13.29 17.12 13.10
N LEU A 343 -12.41 17.22 12.10
CA LEU A 343 -11.27 16.33 11.94
C LEU A 343 -10.29 16.38 13.12
N SER A 344 -10.14 17.53 13.77
CA SER A 344 -9.26 17.70 14.94
C SER A 344 -9.68 16.88 16.17
N ARG A 345 -10.93 16.40 16.22
CA ARG A 345 -11.44 15.52 17.27
C ARG A 345 -10.90 14.10 17.15
N LEU A 346 -10.40 13.72 15.98
CA LEU A 346 -9.86 12.38 15.69
C LEU A 346 -8.36 12.30 16.02
N ALA A 347 -7.91 11.10 16.39
CA ALA A 347 -6.51 10.76 16.51
C ALA A 347 -5.91 10.50 15.11
N LEU A 348 -5.74 11.54 14.31
CA LEU A 348 -5.19 11.46 12.95
C LEU A 348 -3.69 11.20 12.99
N LYS A 349 -3.21 10.26 12.15
CA LYS A 349 -1.77 10.03 11.99
C LYS A 349 -1.45 9.25 10.71
N PRO A 350 -1.07 9.98 9.66
CA PRO A 350 -1.06 11.44 9.51
C PRO A 350 -2.40 12.00 9.02
N CYS A 351 -2.56 13.33 9.13
CA CYS A 351 -3.54 14.07 8.35
C CYS A 351 -2.97 14.22 6.93
N ARG A 352 -3.54 13.51 5.96
CA ARG A 352 -3.05 13.52 4.58
C ARG A 352 -3.80 14.56 3.77
N VAL A 353 -3.10 15.57 3.25
CA VAL A 353 -3.69 16.60 2.39
C VAL A 353 -3.06 16.50 0.99
N ALA A 354 -3.88 16.39 -0.05
CA ALA A 354 -3.40 16.26 -1.42
C ALA A 354 -2.83 17.59 -1.94
N PHE A 355 -1.66 17.54 -2.60
CA PHE A 355 -1.01 18.68 -3.25
C PHE A 355 -0.47 18.25 -4.62
N ASP A 356 -1.37 17.86 -5.53
CA ASP A 356 -1.03 17.27 -6.81
C ASP A 356 -0.55 18.29 -7.85
N ASP A 357 -0.94 19.56 -7.72
CA ASP A 357 -0.67 20.62 -8.68
C ASP A 357 -0.38 21.94 -7.96
N ILE A 358 0.62 22.69 -8.46
CA ILE A 358 1.04 23.97 -7.89
C ILE A 358 -0.09 25.02 -7.89
N SER A 359 -1.02 24.94 -8.85
CA SER A 359 -2.18 25.85 -8.92
C SER A 359 -3.11 25.75 -7.72
N THR A 360 -3.05 24.62 -6.97
CA THR A 360 -3.85 24.42 -5.74
C THR A 360 -3.16 24.92 -4.48
N GLN A 361 -2.02 25.61 -4.59
CA GLN A 361 -1.20 26.08 -3.46
C GLN A 361 -2.01 26.87 -2.42
N LYS A 362 -2.85 27.79 -2.85
CA LYS A 362 -3.67 28.63 -1.94
C LYS A 362 -4.62 27.78 -1.09
N ASP A 363 -5.31 26.85 -1.71
CA ASP A 363 -6.24 25.95 -1.01
C ASP A 363 -5.48 25.01 -0.07
N TYR A 364 -4.32 24.53 -0.52
CA TYR A 364 -3.47 23.62 0.26
C TYR A 364 -3.00 24.27 1.56
N PHE A 365 -2.41 25.48 1.50
CA PHE A 365 -1.94 26.17 2.72
C PHE A 365 -3.09 26.62 3.60
N LYS A 366 -4.19 27.10 3.02
CA LYS A 366 -5.40 27.37 3.79
C LYS A 366 -5.87 26.13 4.58
N ALA A 367 -5.83 24.95 3.97
CA ALA A 367 -6.21 23.70 4.65
C ALA A 367 -5.24 23.37 5.79
N LEU A 368 -3.92 23.52 5.57
CA LEU A 368 -2.91 23.29 6.62
C LEU A 368 -3.08 24.29 7.78
N ASP A 369 -3.23 25.61 7.49
CA ASP A 369 -3.43 26.64 8.51
C ASP A 369 -4.66 26.37 9.37
N LEU A 370 -5.78 26.00 8.75
CA LEU A 370 -6.99 25.60 9.46
C LEU A 370 -6.74 24.37 10.36
N CYS A 371 -6.04 23.38 9.85
CA CYS A 371 -5.71 22.19 10.63
C CYS A 371 -4.78 22.52 11.82
N VAL A 372 -3.75 23.35 11.62
CA VAL A 372 -2.84 23.81 12.67
C VAL A 372 -3.59 24.61 13.72
N LYS A 373 -4.47 25.54 13.31
CA LYS A 373 -5.34 26.32 14.21
C LYS A 373 -6.12 25.44 15.18
N TYR A 374 -6.59 24.27 14.73
CA TYR A 374 -7.33 23.30 15.56
C TYR A 374 -6.43 22.21 16.17
N GLY A 375 -5.11 22.39 16.16
CA GLY A 375 -4.15 21.53 16.85
C GLY A 375 -3.89 20.17 16.19
N ILE A 376 -4.09 20.07 14.88
CA ILE A 376 -3.56 18.95 14.08
C ILE A 376 -2.10 19.30 13.76
N SER A 377 -1.16 18.42 14.12
CA SER A 377 0.27 18.69 14.03
C SER A 377 1.07 17.66 13.23
N TYR A 378 0.47 16.59 12.77
CA TYR A 378 1.15 15.52 12.05
C TYR A 378 0.55 15.35 10.67
N PHE A 379 1.27 15.81 9.65
CA PHE A 379 0.80 15.88 8.28
C PHE A 379 1.59 14.99 7.33
N SER A 380 0.96 14.62 6.24
CA SER A 380 1.64 14.16 5.04
C SER A 380 0.90 14.66 3.80
N ASN A 381 1.58 14.62 2.66
CA ASN A 381 0.96 14.88 1.38
C ASN A 381 1.43 13.89 0.31
N TYR A 382 0.65 13.77 -0.74
CA TYR A 382 1.05 13.14 -1.98
C TYR A 382 1.35 14.25 -2.99
N LEU A 383 2.53 14.18 -3.61
CA LEU A 383 2.97 15.11 -4.64
C LEU A 383 3.08 14.34 -5.96
N LEU A 384 2.09 14.47 -6.83
CA LEU A 384 2.12 13.83 -8.13
C LEU A 384 3.22 14.47 -9.00
N TYR A 385 4.06 13.64 -9.62
CA TYR A 385 5.07 14.10 -10.57
C TYR A 385 5.12 13.19 -11.79
N ASN A 386 5.80 13.64 -12.86
CA ASN A 386 5.87 12.93 -14.13
C ASN A 386 4.51 12.89 -14.84
N TYR A 387 3.67 13.91 -14.69
CA TYR A 387 2.39 14.05 -15.38
C TYR A 387 2.43 15.25 -16.36
N LYS A 388 1.85 16.36 -16.00
CA LYS A 388 1.88 17.63 -16.72
C LYS A 388 2.79 18.66 -16.05
N ASP A 389 3.28 18.33 -14.88
CA ASP A 389 4.20 19.13 -14.09
C ASP A 389 5.62 19.10 -14.66
N THR A 390 6.40 20.11 -14.32
CA THR A 390 7.85 20.17 -14.59
C THR A 390 8.64 19.72 -13.35
N PRO A 391 9.94 19.37 -13.48
CA PRO A 391 10.81 19.18 -12.32
C PRO A 391 10.83 20.39 -11.37
N LYS A 392 10.73 21.60 -11.92
CA LYS A 392 10.63 22.84 -11.12
C LYS A 392 9.36 22.85 -10.28
N ASP A 393 8.19 22.49 -10.81
CA ASP A 393 6.93 22.47 -10.06
C ASP A 393 6.98 21.46 -8.91
N LEU A 394 7.69 20.33 -9.08
CA LEU A 394 7.91 19.39 -7.99
C LEU A 394 8.81 20.00 -6.91
N TRP A 395 9.91 20.65 -7.31
CA TRP A 395 10.81 21.34 -6.38
C TRP A 395 10.08 22.43 -5.61
N ASP A 396 9.32 23.28 -6.29
CA ASP A 396 8.55 24.37 -5.69
C ASP A 396 7.58 23.83 -4.62
N ARG A 397 6.83 22.78 -4.93
CA ARG A 397 5.89 22.15 -3.99
C ARG A 397 6.59 21.55 -2.77
N LEU A 398 7.75 20.93 -2.97
CA LEU A 398 8.57 20.40 -1.87
C LEU A 398 9.11 21.53 -1.01
N LYS A 399 9.70 22.57 -1.62
CA LYS A 399 10.27 23.74 -0.92
C LYS A 399 9.21 24.47 -0.09
N LEU A 400 8.03 24.69 -0.65
CA LEU A 400 6.90 25.30 0.06
C LEU A 400 6.51 24.52 1.34
N ASN A 401 6.56 23.18 1.30
CA ASN A 401 6.32 22.35 2.49
C ASN A 401 7.43 22.52 3.54
N ILE A 402 8.68 22.62 3.12
CA ILE A 402 9.82 22.87 4.01
C ILE A 402 9.69 24.26 4.66
N ASP A 403 9.36 25.29 3.86
CA ASP A 403 9.19 26.66 4.36
C ASP A 403 8.03 26.74 5.36
N PHE A 404 6.93 26.07 5.08
CA PHE A 404 5.80 25.99 6.02
C PHE A 404 6.22 25.36 7.36
N CYS A 405 7.03 24.30 7.34
CA CYS A 405 7.56 23.68 8.57
C CYS A 405 8.55 24.60 9.31
N THR A 406 9.26 25.48 8.61
CA THR A 406 10.16 26.44 9.23
C THR A 406 9.38 27.51 10.01
N VAL A 407 8.25 27.94 9.47
CA VAL A 407 7.32 28.88 10.14
C VAL A 407 6.56 28.21 11.29
N HIS A 408 6.28 26.91 11.17
CA HIS A 408 5.52 26.11 12.12
C HIS A 408 6.38 24.96 12.70
N PRO A 409 7.35 25.21 13.57
CA PRO A 409 8.27 24.19 14.10
C PRO A 409 7.56 23.09 14.92
N GLU A 410 6.36 23.40 15.47
CA GLU A 410 5.53 22.48 16.25
C GLU A 410 4.90 21.36 15.42
N ILE A 411 4.87 21.49 14.09
CA ILE A 411 4.31 20.46 13.21
C ILE A 411 5.37 19.50 12.66
N SER A 412 4.90 18.35 12.22
CA SER A 412 5.64 17.41 11.40
C SER A 412 4.89 17.21 10.09
N LEU A 413 5.53 17.57 8.99
CA LEU A 413 4.99 17.36 7.64
C LEU A 413 6.03 16.62 6.81
N PHE A 414 5.62 15.56 6.14
CA PHE A 414 6.47 14.80 5.23
C PHE A 414 5.75 14.57 3.92
N SER A 415 6.51 14.66 2.84
CA SER A 415 5.99 14.56 1.48
C SER A 415 6.29 13.19 0.87
N PHE A 416 5.32 12.67 0.11
CA PHE A 416 5.48 11.49 -0.72
C PHE A 416 5.42 11.88 -2.20
N PRO A 417 6.56 12.10 -2.86
CA PRO A 417 6.58 12.23 -4.31
C PRO A 417 6.10 10.93 -4.98
N MET A 418 5.01 11.01 -5.73
CA MET A 418 4.38 9.87 -6.39
C MET A 418 4.55 9.99 -7.90
N LYS A 419 5.33 9.07 -8.48
CA LYS A 419 5.49 9.01 -9.94
C LYS A 419 4.16 8.63 -10.58
N TYR A 420 3.64 9.48 -11.45
CA TYR A 420 2.49 9.13 -12.28
C TYR A 420 2.84 7.96 -13.21
N ALA A 421 1.98 6.97 -13.20
CA ALA A 421 1.94 5.91 -14.19
C ALA A 421 0.57 5.99 -14.88
N SER A 422 0.57 6.12 -16.20
CA SER A 422 -0.68 6.26 -16.94
C SER A 422 -1.59 5.05 -16.69
N ILE A 423 -2.84 5.31 -16.34
CA ILE A 423 -3.87 4.27 -16.15
C ILE A 423 -4.24 3.53 -17.45
N HIS A 424 -3.82 4.06 -18.60
CA HIS A 424 -4.03 3.46 -19.92
C HIS A 424 -2.83 2.65 -20.42
N HIS A 425 -1.77 2.55 -19.62
CA HIS A 425 -0.57 1.78 -19.97
C HIS A 425 -0.44 0.54 -19.09
N THR A 426 0.00 -0.56 -19.72
CA THR A 426 0.24 -1.85 -19.06
C THR A 426 1.60 -1.95 -18.35
N ASN A 427 2.38 -0.86 -18.31
CA ASN A 427 3.72 -0.81 -17.74
C ASN A 427 4.04 0.57 -17.15
N ARG A 428 5.20 0.66 -16.46
CA ARG A 428 5.69 1.90 -15.80
C ARG A 428 6.55 2.79 -16.70
N LYS A 429 6.53 2.61 -18.03
CA LYS A 429 7.42 3.31 -18.97
C LYS A 429 6.93 4.72 -19.34
N TYR A 430 5.75 5.14 -18.86
CA TYR A 430 5.25 6.49 -19.11
C TYR A 430 6.23 7.56 -18.63
N ILE A 431 6.46 8.54 -19.50
CA ILE A 431 7.27 9.73 -19.22
C ILE A 431 6.42 10.94 -19.56
N GLY A 432 6.26 11.85 -18.60
CA GLY A 432 5.51 13.10 -18.77
C GLY A 432 6.21 14.05 -19.75
N GLU A 433 5.44 14.97 -20.33
CA GLU A 433 5.89 15.89 -21.37
C GLU A 433 7.16 16.68 -21.00
N HIS A 434 7.28 17.08 -19.74
CA HIS A 434 8.40 17.88 -19.21
C HIS A 434 9.45 17.05 -18.47
N TRP A 435 9.34 15.73 -18.52
CA TRP A 435 10.24 14.80 -17.85
C TRP A 435 11.06 14.00 -18.86
N CYS A 436 12.17 13.45 -18.40
CA CYS A 436 12.98 12.54 -19.20
C CYS A 436 13.49 11.36 -18.34
N LYS A 437 13.98 10.31 -19.01
CA LYS A 437 14.48 9.12 -18.28
C LYS A 437 15.60 9.47 -17.31
N LYS A 438 16.51 10.39 -17.69
CA LYS A 438 17.63 10.79 -16.82
C LYS A 438 17.14 11.45 -15.54
N PHE A 439 16.20 12.41 -15.63
CA PHE A 439 15.64 13.08 -14.46
C PHE A 439 14.88 12.11 -13.55
N LEU A 440 14.10 11.22 -14.13
CA LEU A 440 13.36 10.21 -13.38
C LEU A 440 14.31 9.23 -12.66
N ARG A 441 15.45 8.85 -13.26
CA ARG A 441 16.49 8.06 -12.60
C ARG A 441 17.13 8.82 -11.44
N GLY A 442 17.54 10.07 -11.66
CA GLY A 442 18.15 10.92 -10.64
C GLY A 442 17.22 11.09 -9.42
N LEU A 443 15.96 11.44 -9.67
CA LEU A 443 14.96 11.58 -8.61
C LEU A 443 14.73 10.26 -7.86
N ASN A 444 14.64 9.15 -8.59
CA ASN A 444 14.47 7.82 -7.95
C ASN A 444 15.65 7.45 -7.05
N ILE A 445 16.89 7.82 -7.42
CA ILE A 445 18.07 7.60 -6.56
C ILE A 445 17.94 8.42 -5.28
N ILE A 446 17.57 9.70 -5.35
CA ILE A 446 17.35 10.55 -4.18
C ILE A 446 16.27 9.94 -3.29
N LEU A 447 15.12 9.57 -3.85
CA LEU A 447 14.01 9.00 -3.09
C LEU A 447 14.32 7.63 -2.49
N ASN A 448 15.17 6.82 -3.12
CA ASN A 448 15.60 5.53 -2.55
C ASN A 448 16.41 5.71 -1.27
N VAL A 449 17.26 6.74 -1.19
CA VAL A 449 18.01 7.06 0.03
C VAL A 449 17.09 7.45 1.18
N THR A 450 15.98 8.11 0.89
CA THR A 450 15.00 8.59 1.88
C THR A 450 13.85 7.61 2.14
N GLY A 451 13.87 6.42 1.55
CA GLY A 451 12.76 5.48 1.64
C GLY A 451 11.45 5.98 0.97
N GLY A 452 11.56 6.88 -0.01
CA GLY A 452 10.44 7.46 -0.75
C GLY A 452 9.76 8.65 -0.06
N VAL A 453 10.35 9.17 1.01
CA VAL A 453 9.78 10.26 1.83
C VAL A 453 10.72 11.47 1.83
N VAL A 454 10.17 12.66 1.73
CA VAL A 454 10.90 13.93 1.96
C VAL A 454 10.42 14.49 3.28
N ALA A 455 11.31 14.50 4.26
CA ALA A 455 11.05 15.00 5.61
C ALA A 455 11.25 16.52 5.70
N LYS A 456 10.95 17.11 6.86
CA LYS A 456 10.89 18.57 7.06
C LYS A 456 12.24 19.27 7.28
N GLU A 457 13.33 18.51 7.37
CA GLU A 457 14.65 19.04 7.69
C GLU A 457 15.20 19.85 6.53
N TYR A 458 15.39 21.18 6.76
CA TYR A 458 15.81 22.14 5.74
C TYR A 458 17.18 21.82 5.14
N ASP A 459 18.19 21.57 5.97
CA ASP A 459 19.56 21.30 5.51
C ASP A 459 19.63 20.03 4.65
N PHE A 460 18.88 19.01 5.05
CA PHE A 460 18.77 17.79 4.24
C PHE A 460 18.10 18.06 2.90
N PHE A 461 17.02 18.85 2.89
CA PHE A 461 16.32 19.21 1.66
C PHE A 461 17.24 19.95 0.68
N ILE A 462 17.92 21.00 1.13
CA ILE A 462 18.86 21.80 0.31
C ILE A 462 19.95 20.89 -0.26
N ARG A 463 20.51 20.03 0.56
CA ARG A 463 21.54 19.09 0.11
C ARG A 463 21.03 18.07 -0.91
N ALA A 464 19.82 17.53 -0.73
CA ALA A 464 19.27 16.49 -1.59
C ALA A 464 18.67 17.04 -2.90
N PHE A 465 18.00 18.21 -2.82
CA PHE A 465 17.19 18.78 -3.90
C PHE A 465 17.73 20.14 -4.42
N GLY A 466 18.76 20.71 -3.80
CA GLY A 466 19.32 22.02 -4.15
C GLY A 466 18.61 23.21 -3.51
N GLU A 467 19.28 24.35 -3.48
CA GLU A 467 18.73 25.62 -2.95
C GLU A 467 17.72 26.28 -3.91
N THR A 468 17.84 25.97 -5.19
CA THR A 468 17.00 26.50 -6.25
C THR A 468 16.49 25.39 -7.17
N ALA A 469 15.42 25.67 -7.90
CA ALA A 469 14.91 24.74 -8.90
C ALA A 469 15.92 24.44 -10.02
N ASP A 470 16.78 25.41 -10.37
CA ASP A 470 17.83 25.21 -11.37
C ASP A 470 18.93 24.29 -10.85
N GLU A 471 19.30 24.42 -9.57
CA GLU A 471 20.22 23.49 -8.93
C GLU A 471 19.61 22.07 -8.82
N PHE A 472 18.31 21.98 -8.58
CA PHE A 472 17.63 20.68 -8.62
C PHE A 472 17.74 20.01 -9.99
N ILE A 473 17.52 20.75 -11.09
CA ILE A 473 17.71 20.23 -12.45
C ILE A 473 19.16 19.81 -12.68
N GLU A 474 20.12 20.58 -12.18
CA GLU A 474 21.54 20.23 -12.21
C GLU A 474 21.79 18.91 -11.47
N ILE A 475 21.27 18.75 -10.26
CA ILE A 475 21.38 17.50 -9.48
C ILE A 475 20.76 16.32 -10.22
N LEU A 476 19.56 16.47 -10.79
CA LEU A 476 18.92 15.42 -11.58
C LEU A 476 19.75 15.03 -12.81
N SER A 477 20.55 15.96 -13.34
CA SER A 477 21.46 15.74 -14.46
C SER A 477 22.77 15.06 -14.06
N MET A 478 23.21 15.10 -12.79
CA MET A 478 24.46 14.52 -12.30
C MET A 478 24.59 13.03 -12.62
N PRO A 479 25.81 12.48 -12.71
CA PRO A 479 26.03 11.03 -12.76
C PRO A 479 25.29 10.31 -11.63
N ASP A 480 24.69 9.17 -11.93
CA ASP A 480 23.87 8.41 -10.98
C ASP A 480 24.67 8.00 -9.72
N GLU A 481 25.96 7.67 -9.88
CA GLU A 481 26.87 7.39 -8.76
C GLU A 481 27.15 8.64 -7.90
N PHE A 482 27.26 9.83 -8.52
CA PHE A 482 27.48 11.08 -7.78
C PHE A 482 26.26 11.46 -6.94
N ILE A 483 25.06 11.23 -7.45
CA ILE A 483 23.83 11.42 -6.66
C ILE A 483 23.78 10.45 -5.47
N ARG A 484 24.16 9.18 -5.70
CA ARG A 484 24.09 8.09 -4.71
C ARG A 484 25.14 8.21 -3.60
N PHE A 485 26.36 8.55 -3.96
CA PHE A 485 27.52 8.61 -3.05
C PHE A 485 28.07 10.04 -2.95
N ARG A 486 27.20 11.00 -2.77
CA ARG A 486 27.50 12.44 -2.85
C ARG A 486 28.71 12.86 -2.00
N ASP A 487 28.77 12.44 -0.74
CA ASP A 487 29.89 12.78 0.16
C ASP A 487 31.24 12.34 -0.39
N PHE A 488 31.29 11.16 -0.98
CA PHE A 488 32.52 10.63 -1.56
C PHE A 488 32.99 11.46 -2.76
N PHE A 489 32.09 11.72 -3.71
CA PHE A 489 32.44 12.45 -4.93
C PHE A 489 32.66 13.95 -4.69
N ASP A 490 32.01 14.53 -3.66
CA ASP A 490 32.24 15.90 -3.23
C ASP A 490 33.63 16.03 -2.56
N ALA A 491 33.99 15.10 -1.68
CA ALA A 491 35.29 15.08 -0.99
C ALA A 491 36.47 14.89 -1.96
N ASN A 492 36.27 14.15 -3.06
CA ASN A 492 37.28 13.96 -4.10
C ASN A 492 37.30 15.05 -5.17
N GLY A 493 36.50 16.11 -5.05
CA GLY A 493 36.42 17.22 -6.00
C GLY A 493 35.73 16.92 -7.34
N LEU A 494 35.39 15.65 -7.61
CA LEU A 494 34.81 15.22 -8.90
C LEU A 494 33.43 15.83 -9.15
N SER A 495 32.62 16.01 -8.11
CA SER A 495 31.35 16.71 -8.22
C SER A 495 31.53 18.16 -8.64
N SER A 496 32.51 18.85 -8.09
CA SER A 496 32.81 20.26 -8.40
C SER A 496 33.32 20.41 -9.85
N GLU A 497 34.18 19.49 -10.30
CA GLU A 497 34.66 19.46 -11.69
C GLU A 497 33.50 19.24 -12.67
N TRP A 498 32.64 18.25 -12.39
CA TRP A 498 31.46 17.98 -13.20
C TRP A 498 30.52 19.20 -13.27
N ARG A 499 30.21 19.82 -12.11
CA ARG A 499 29.37 21.03 -12.02
C ARG A 499 29.93 22.19 -12.84
N SER A 500 31.24 22.42 -12.78
CA SER A 500 31.89 23.47 -13.57
C SER A 500 31.70 23.23 -15.07
N GLN A 501 31.89 22.00 -15.54
CA GLN A 501 31.69 21.65 -16.96
C GLN A 501 30.20 21.73 -17.35
N TYR A 502 29.29 21.25 -16.52
CA TYR A 502 27.85 21.29 -16.79
C TYR A 502 27.32 22.74 -16.87
N ARG A 503 27.78 23.62 -15.97
CA ARG A 503 27.38 25.04 -15.96
C ARG A 503 27.92 25.82 -17.17
N ALA A 504 29.03 25.39 -17.75
CA ALA A 504 29.60 25.97 -18.95
C ALA A 504 28.89 25.56 -20.25
N LEU A 505 27.94 24.59 -20.20
CA LEU A 505 27.12 24.20 -21.33
C LEU A 505 26.02 25.21 -21.62
N THR A 506 25.76 25.46 -22.92
CA THR A 506 24.56 26.19 -23.36
C THR A 506 23.28 25.38 -23.09
N SER A 507 22.12 26.02 -23.24
CA SER A 507 20.82 25.34 -23.10
C SER A 507 20.65 24.20 -24.10
N GLU A 508 21.11 24.38 -25.34
CA GLU A 508 21.10 23.38 -26.40
C GLU A 508 22.02 22.21 -26.06
N GLU A 509 23.25 22.49 -25.59
CA GLU A 509 24.21 21.47 -25.17
C GLU A 509 23.68 20.68 -23.95
N LYS A 510 23.04 21.35 -22.96
CA LYS A 510 22.37 20.66 -21.82
C LYS A 510 21.24 19.75 -22.28
N LYS A 511 20.45 20.20 -23.26
CA LYS A 511 19.39 19.37 -23.83
C LYS A 511 20.00 18.17 -24.56
N LEU A 512 21.01 18.35 -25.39
CA LEU A 512 21.70 17.25 -26.08
C LEU A 512 22.29 16.23 -25.10
N LEU A 513 22.93 16.70 -24.01
CA LEU A 513 23.43 15.84 -22.94
C LEU A 513 22.28 15.02 -22.31
N THR A 514 21.18 15.67 -21.96
CA THR A 514 20.02 15.03 -21.31
C THR A 514 19.37 13.99 -22.22
N ASP A 515 19.23 14.30 -23.52
CA ASP A 515 18.68 13.38 -24.52
C ASP A 515 19.60 12.17 -24.71
N THR A 516 20.92 12.39 -24.79
CA THR A 516 21.93 11.33 -24.84
C THR A 516 21.84 10.44 -23.61
N LEU A 517 21.80 11.02 -22.40
CA LEU A 517 21.69 10.30 -21.14
C LEU A 517 20.34 9.59 -20.94
N SER A 518 19.31 9.96 -21.68
CA SER A 518 17.99 9.32 -21.64
C SER A 518 17.89 8.13 -22.62
N SER A 519 18.77 8.02 -23.59
CA SER A 519 18.74 6.98 -24.62
C SER A 519 19.34 5.65 -24.17
N TYR A 520 20.33 5.64 -23.26
CA TYR A 520 21.02 4.42 -22.83
C TYR A 520 20.29 3.70 -21.66
N GLN A 521 20.51 2.38 -21.57
CA GLN A 521 19.94 1.56 -20.50
C GLN A 521 20.97 1.20 -19.42
N ASN A 522 22.25 1.13 -19.78
CA ASN A 522 23.34 0.76 -18.87
C ASN A 522 24.66 1.46 -19.22
N ILE A 523 25.63 1.41 -18.31
CA ILE A 523 26.94 2.10 -18.48
C ILE A 523 27.73 1.57 -19.68
N ALA A 524 27.62 0.29 -20.03
CA ALA A 524 28.33 -0.27 -21.18
C ALA A 524 27.82 0.34 -22.49
N GLU A 525 26.51 0.56 -22.63
CA GLU A 525 25.93 1.26 -23.77
C GLU A 525 26.40 2.73 -23.83
N LEU A 526 26.46 3.40 -22.67
CA LEU A 526 26.92 4.79 -22.59
C LEU A 526 28.36 4.95 -23.09
N SER A 527 29.24 4.01 -22.74
CA SER A 527 30.65 4.02 -23.19
C SER A 527 30.83 3.85 -24.72
N MET A 528 29.81 3.34 -25.42
CA MET A 528 29.78 3.12 -26.85
C MET A 528 29.16 4.29 -27.64
N ILE A 529 28.55 5.26 -26.97
CA ILE A 529 27.87 6.37 -27.61
C ILE A 529 28.92 7.31 -28.25
N SER A 530 28.83 7.47 -29.57
CA SER A 530 29.62 8.45 -30.32
C SER A 530 28.87 9.79 -30.36
N VAL A 531 29.46 10.82 -29.77
CA VAL A 531 28.95 12.19 -29.80
C VAL A 531 30.00 13.05 -30.50
N SER A 532 29.56 13.88 -31.46
CA SER A 532 30.46 14.79 -32.21
C SER A 532 30.90 16.01 -31.40
N ASP A 533 30.10 16.42 -30.42
CA ASP A 533 30.39 17.56 -29.58
C ASP A 533 31.43 17.22 -28.50
N ASN A 534 32.56 17.94 -28.51
CA ASN A 534 33.69 17.69 -27.62
C ASN A 534 33.37 18.02 -26.14
N LYS A 535 32.53 19.02 -25.87
CA LYS A 535 32.15 19.34 -24.49
C LYS A 535 31.26 18.23 -23.91
N ILE A 536 30.30 17.77 -24.70
CA ILE A 536 29.44 16.63 -24.29
C ILE A 536 30.29 15.37 -24.10
N LYS A 537 31.23 15.08 -25.01
CA LYS A 537 32.14 13.94 -24.87
C LYS A 537 32.96 14.02 -23.58
N ASN A 538 33.47 15.20 -23.23
CA ASN A 538 34.27 15.40 -22.03
C ASN A 538 33.43 15.20 -20.75
N ILE A 539 32.19 15.68 -20.69
CA ILE A 539 31.35 15.52 -19.52
C ILE A 539 30.82 14.10 -19.39
N LEU A 540 30.60 13.36 -20.46
CA LEU A 540 30.13 11.97 -20.43
C LEU A 540 31.10 11.03 -19.72
N ARG A 541 32.40 11.34 -19.65
CA ARG A 541 33.39 10.53 -18.90
C ARG A 541 33.04 10.35 -17.42
N TYR A 542 32.36 11.30 -16.78
CA TYR A 542 31.96 11.19 -15.37
C TYR A 542 30.84 10.19 -15.14
N TYR A 543 30.00 9.92 -16.16
CA TYR A 543 28.85 9.01 -16.04
C TYR A 543 29.22 7.52 -16.06
N VAL A 544 30.45 7.21 -16.45
CA VAL A 544 30.99 5.84 -16.40
C VAL A 544 31.78 5.56 -15.12
N LEU A 545 32.10 6.60 -14.32
CA LEU A 545 32.83 6.45 -13.06
C LEU A 545 31.94 5.76 -12.01
N ARG A 546 32.54 4.84 -11.27
CA ARG A 546 31.92 4.17 -10.13
C ARG A 546 32.77 4.38 -8.89
N LYS A 547 32.13 4.51 -7.72
CA LYS A 547 32.85 4.65 -6.45
C LYS A 547 33.86 3.53 -6.25
N LYS A 548 33.49 2.26 -6.48
CA LYS A 548 34.36 1.10 -6.34
C LYS A 548 35.64 1.10 -7.18
N ASP A 549 35.65 1.88 -8.27
CA ASP A 549 36.81 1.96 -9.17
C ASP A 549 37.79 3.06 -8.72
N LEU A 550 37.42 3.83 -7.68
CA LEU A 550 38.19 4.94 -7.10
C LEU A 550 38.57 4.69 -5.63
N ASP A 551 38.04 3.66 -4.99
CA ASP A 551 38.39 3.20 -3.64
C ASP A 551 39.72 2.42 -3.70
N HIS A 552 40.86 3.16 -3.84
CA HIS A 552 42.22 2.58 -3.75
C HIS A 552 43.04 3.23 -2.64
#